data_5cd51e53304cefc19dce3a91569eec50
#
_entry.id   5cd51e53304cefc19dce3a91569eec50
#
_cell.length_a   1.000
_cell.length_b   1.000
_cell.length_c   1.000
_cell.angle_alpha   90.00
_cell.angle_beta   90.00
_cell.angle_gamma   90.00
#
_symmetry.space_group_name_H-M   'P 1'
#
loop_
_entity.id
_entity.type
_entity.pdbx_description
1 polymer ?
#
loop_
_entity_poly.entity_id
_entity_poly.type
_entity_poly.pdbx_seq_one_letter_code
_entity_poly.pdbx_strand_id
1 'polypeptide(L)'
;DDTPECVTVSSHDPVRREIASVTMQNLISDGRIHPARIEEMFHKAEKYVNQQIKDAAAQATFDTGIHDLHPELEKILGRLRYRTSYGQNVLNHSLEVAYLCAMMASELGLDPVPAKRAGLLHDIGKAVDHEIEGSHAVIGADLARRYGEEPLIVHAIEAHHNDVEPNSVVDVLVQAADAVSAARPGA
;
A
#
# COMPACT_ATOMS: atom_id res chain seq x y z
N ASP A 1 -6.48 -0.01 -30.29
CA ASP A 1 -7.06 1.05 -29.48
C ASP A 1 -8.15 1.76 -30.29
N ASP A 2 -9.40 1.65 -29.86
CA ASP A 2 -10.54 2.17 -30.63
C ASP A 2 -10.76 3.68 -30.45
N THR A 3 -9.93 4.33 -29.62
CA THR A 3 -10.03 5.76 -29.33
C THR A 3 -8.89 6.51 -30.05
N PRO A 4 -9.18 7.31 -31.07
CA PRO A 4 -8.17 8.14 -31.70
C PRO A 4 -7.45 9.04 -30.70
N GLU A 5 -6.15 9.20 -30.85
CA GLU A 5 -5.30 10.07 -30.03
C GLU A 5 -5.14 9.61 -28.54
N CYS A 6 -5.55 8.38 -28.23
CA CYS A 6 -5.40 7.82 -26.87
C CYS A 6 -4.57 6.54 -26.92
N VAL A 7 -3.62 6.42 -26.00
CA VAL A 7 -2.84 5.19 -25.76
C VAL A 7 -3.15 4.69 -24.38
N THR A 8 -3.73 3.48 -24.28
CA THR A 8 -4.06 2.86 -23.01
C THR A 8 -2.93 1.96 -22.54
N VAL A 9 -2.46 2.18 -21.32
CA VAL A 9 -1.47 1.33 -20.63
C VAL A 9 -2.19 0.50 -19.58
N SER A 10 -2.07 -0.83 -19.67
CA SER A 10 -2.63 -1.72 -18.65
C SER A 10 -1.61 -2.76 -18.17
N SER A 11 -1.68 -3.10 -16.90
CA SER A 11 -0.89 -4.17 -16.29
C SER A 11 -1.56 -4.61 -15.01
N HIS A 12 -1.40 -5.88 -14.63
CA HIS A 12 -1.80 -6.38 -13.30
C HIS A 12 -0.93 -5.77 -12.20
N ASP A 13 0.36 -5.52 -12.47
CA ASP A 13 1.26 -4.83 -11.54
C ASP A 13 1.11 -3.31 -11.70
N PRO A 14 0.58 -2.60 -10.68
CA PRO A 14 0.39 -1.15 -10.74
C PRO A 14 1.71 -0.37 -10.85
N VAL A 15 2.79 -0.88 -10.28
CA VAL A 15 4.13 -0.25 -10.36
C VAL A 15 4.67 -0.33 -11.79
N ARG A 16 4.56 -1.51 -12.44
CA ARG A 16 4.93 -1.67 -13.84
C ARG A 16 4.10 -0.79 -14.78
N ARG A 17 2.80 -0.67 -14.49
CA ARG A 17 1.91 0.22 -15.24
C ARG A 17 2.35 1.67 -15.14
N GLU A 18 2.73 2.13 -13.95
CA GLU A 18 3.23 3.49 -13.75
C GLU A 18 4.56 3.71 -14.47
N ILE A 19 5.51 2.78 -14.38
CA ILE A 19 6.79 2.85 -15.11
C ILE A 19 6.55 2.98 -16.61
N ALA A 20 5.65 2.18 -17.16
CA ALA A 20 5.30 2.26 -18.59
C ALA A 20 4.65 3.60 -18.93
N SER A 21 3.74 4.11 -18.11
CA SER A 21 3.08 5.40 -18.31
C SER A 21 4.08 6.55 -18.31
N VAL A 22 4.96 6.62 -17.31
CA VAL A 22 6.01 7.65 -17.23
C VAL A 22 7.00 7.53 -18.41
N THR A 23 7.36 6.30 -18.79
CA THR A 23 8.23 6.09 -19.98
C THR A 23 7.61 6.67 -21.23
N MET A 24 6.34 6.38 -21.47
CA MET A 24 5.63 6.89 -22.66
C MET A 24 5.48 8.41 -22.64
N GLN A 25 5.12 9.00 -21.50
CA GLN A 25 5.03 10.46 -21.36
C GLN A 25 6.38 11.14 -21.67
N ASN A 26 7.47 10.58 -21.16
CA ASN A 26 8.82 11.07 -21.43
C ASN A 26 9.19 10.96 -22.91
N LEU A 27 8.86 9.85 -23.57
CA LEU A 27 9.12 9.65 -24.98
C LEU A 27 8.30 10.59 -25.87
N ILE A 28 7.01 10.80 -25.55
CA ILE A 28 6.15 11.76 -26.27
C ILE A 28 6.71 13.17 -26.13
N SER A 29 7.12 13.58 -24.94
CA SER A 29 7.70 14.91 -24.69
C SER A 29 9.04 15.10 -25.38
N ASP A 30 9.86 14.07 -25.47
CA ASP A 30 11.19 14.10 -26.10
C ASP A 30 11.12 14.04 -27.63
N GLY A 31 10.10 13.38 -28.19
CA GLY A 31 9.88 13.24 -29.63
C GLY A 31 10.82 12.28 -30.38
N ARG A 32 11.84 11.73 -29.70
CA ARG A 32 12.81 10.79 -30.28
C ARG A 32 12.44 9.36 -29.87
N ILE A 33 11.77 8.65 -30.80
CA ILE A 33 11.27 7.30 -30.54
C ILE A 33 12.10 6.30 -31.36
N HIS A 34 13.18 5.80 -30.74
CA HIS A 34 14.02 4.72 -31.29
C HIS A 34 14.51 3.81 -30.16
N PRO A 35 14.93 2.55 -30.44
CA PRO A 35 15.17 1.53 -29.39
C PRO A 35 16.06 1.99 -28.23
N ALA A 36 17.22 2.56 -28.53
CA ALA A 36 18.14 3.02 -27.48
C ALA A 36 17.53 4.14 -26.61
N ARG A 37 16.70 5.00 -27.18
CA ARG A 37 16.03 6.07 -26.41
C ARG A 37 14.89 5.52 -25.56
N ILE A 38 14.16 4.54 -26.07
CA ILE A 38 13.12 3.84 -25.31
C ILE A 38 13.72 3.19 -24.06
N GLU A 39 14.83 2.47 -24.21
CA GLU A 39 15.54 1.83 -23.11
C GLU A 39 16.04 2.86 -22.09
N GLU A 40 16.64 3.95 -22.54
CA GLU A 40 17.09 5.04 -21.67
C GLU A 40 15.92 5.64 -20.84
N MET A 41 14.78 5.93 -21.50
CA MET A 41 13.61 6.49 -20.85
C MET A 41 12.94 5.50 -19.89
N PHE A 42 12.94 4.22 -20.24
CA PHE A 42 12.47 3.17 -19.34
C PHE A 42 13.29 3.13 -18.05
N HIS A 43 14.61 3.09 -18.14
CA HIS A 43 15.48 3.09 -16.94
C HIS A 43 15.36 4.37 -16.11
N LYS A 44 15.13 5.52 -16.74
CA LYS A 44 14.86 6.77 -16.02
C LYS A 44 13.53 6.70 -15.26
N ALA A 45 12.48 6.20 -15.93
CA ALA A 45 11.16 6.03 -15.33
C ALA A 45 11.18 5.03 -14.17
N GLU A 46 11.89 3.91 -14.33
CA GLU A 46 12.08 2.91 -13.28
C GLU A 46 12.75 3.51 -12.04
N LYS A 47 13.84 4.26 -12.21
CA LYS A 47 14.51 4.96 -11.10
C LYS A 47 13.60 5.97 -10.44
N TYR A 48 12.87 6.74 -11.21
CA TYR A 48 11.94 7.74 -10.72
C TYR A 48 10.82 7.09 -9.87
N VAL A 49 10.14 6.07 -10.39
CA VAL A 49 9.05 5.39 -9.70
C VAL A 49 9.56 4.70 -8.42
N ASN A 50 10.73 4.05 -8.48
CA ASN A 50 11.34 3.44 -7.30
C ASN A 50 11.71 4.49 -6.23
N GLN A 51 12.12 5.70 -6.62
CA GLN A 51 12.36 6.79 -5.68
C GLN A 51 11.04 7.26 -5.05
N GLN A 52 9.98 7.42 -5.84
CA GLN A 52 8.66 7.78 -5.34
C GLN A 52 8.09 6.76 -4.35
N ILE A 53 8.36 5.46 -4.55
CA ILE A 53 8.00 4.40 -3.58
C ILE A 53 8.72 4.61 -2.26
N LYS A 54 10.02 4.86 -2.29
CA LYS A 54 10.82 5.13 -1.07
C LYS A 54 10.35 6.39 -0.34
N ASP A 55 10.12 7.46 -1.09
CA ASP A 55 9.68 8.74 -0.51
C ASP A 55 8.29 8.61 0.13
N ALA A 56 7.38 7.86 -0.51
CA ALA A 56 6.04 7.59 0.03
C ALA A 56 6.10 6.76 1.32
N ALA A 57 6.95 5.74 1.36
CA ALA A 57 7.16 4.93 2.56
C ALA A 57 7.75 5.76 3.70
N ALA A 58 8.81 6.53 3.42
CA ALA A 58 9.44 7.41 4.40
C ALA A 58 8.47 8.46 4.96
N GLN A 59 7.62 9.03 4.11
CA GLN A 59 6.60 9.96 4.55
C GLN A 59 5.56 9.28 5.44
N ALA A 60 5.08 8.09 5.07
CA ALA A 60 4.10 7.34 5.85
C ALA A 60 4.64 6.95 7.24
N THR A 61 5.89 6.49 7.32
CA THR A 61 6.54 6.16 8.59
C THR A 61 6.79 7.40 9.45
N PHE A 62 7.18 8.52 8.84
CA PHE A 62 7.33 9.80 9.52
C PHE A 62 6.00 10.30 10.09
N ASP A 63 4.94 10.34 9.29
CA ASP A 63 3.62 10.85 9.70
C ASP A 63 3.00 10.02 10.83
N THR A 64 3.18 8.70 10.79
CA THR A 64 2.66 7.80 11.83
C THR A 64 3.56 7.69 13.06
N GLY A 65 4.83 8.11 12.96
CA GLY A 65 5.83 7.92 14.00
C GLY A 65 6.29 6.47 14.16
N ILE A 66 6.10 5.63 13.13
CA ILE A 66 6.52 4.21 13.11
C ILE A 66 7.84 4.13 12.34
N HIS A 67 8.97 4.12 13.05
CA HIS A 67 10.31 4.23 12.44
C HIS A 67 11.12 2.93 12.41
N ASP A 68 10.57 1.85 12.94
CA ASP A 68 11.24 0.56 13.13
C ASP A 68 10.68 -0.57 12.25
N LEU A 69 10.05 -0.21 11.13
CA LEU A 69 9.64 -1.21 10.14
C LEU A 69 10.85 -1.86 9.49
N HIS A 70 10.76 -3.15 9.21
CA HIS A 70 11.76 -3.82 8.41
C HIS A 70 11.87 -3.16 7.02
N PRO A 71 13.08 -2.90 6.46
CA PRO A 71 13.24 -2.18 5.19
C PRO A 71 12.43 -2.75 4.02
N GLU A 72 12.26 -4.08 3.95
CA GLU A 72 11.42 -4.69 2.91
C GLU A 72 9.93 -4.42 3.13
N LEU A 73 9.44 -4.42 4.39
CA LEU A 73 8.05 -4.03 4.68
C LEU A 73 7.81 -2.55 4.33
N GLU A 74 8.74 -1.68 4.67
CA GLU A 74 8.67 -0.26 4.31
C GLU A 74 8.58 -0.08 2.80
N LYS A 75 9.40 -0.78 2.03
CA LYS A 75 9.36 -0.77 0.56
C LYS A 75 8.02 -1.27 0.01
N ILE A 76 7.48 -2.35 0.59
CA ILE A 76 6.17 -2.90 0.20
C ILE A 76 5.07 -1.89 0.54
N LEU A 77 5.11 -1.25 1.71
CA LEU A 77 4.19 -0.19 2.09
C LEU A 77 4.17 0.96 1.07
N GLY A 78 5.35 1.40 0.63
CA GLY A 78 5.48 2.45 -0.38
C GLY A 78 4.84 2.10 -1.73
N ARG A 79 4.81 0.82 -2.12
CA ARG A 79 4.16 0.35 -3.37
C ARG A 79 2.64 0.60 -3.35
N LEU A 80 2.01 0.67 -2.17
CA LEU A 80 0.58 0.97 -2.02
C LEU A 80 0.20 2.36 -2.57
N ARG A 81 1.16 3.27 -2.74
CA ARG A 81 0.97 4.55 -3.42
C ARG A 81 0.34 4.39 -4.81
N TYR A 82 0.66 3.32 -5.51
CA TYR A 82 0.19 3.04 -6.87
C TYR A 82 -0.99 2.08 -6.93
N ARG A 83 -1.47 1.62 -5.78
CA ARG A 83 -2.63 0.74 -5.68
C ARG A 83 -3.90 1.53 -5.36
N THR A 84 -4.94 1.32 -6.16
CA THR A 84 -6.28 1.83 -5.90
C THR A 84 -7.23 0.67 -5.66
N SER A 85 -8.06 0.76 -4.64
CA SER A 85 -9.08 -0.22 -4.30
C SER A 85 -10.36 0.51 -3.92
N TYR A 86 -11.49 0.14 -4.52
CA TYR A 86 -12.80 0.78 -4.29
C TYR A 86 -12.79 2.32 -4.40
N GLY A 87 -12.00 2.85 -5.33
CA GLY A 87 -11.89 4.29 -5.55
C GLY A 87 -10.89 5.02 -4.64
N GLN A 88 -10.35 4.37 -3.61
CA GLN A 88 -9.37 4.94 -2.69
C GLN A 88 -7.93 4.56 -3.04
N ASN A 89 -6.99 5.48 -2.82
CA ASN A 89 -5.58 5.13 -2.78
C ASN A 89 -5.28 4.33 -1.50
N VAL A 90 -4.73 3.13 -1.65
CA VAL A 90 -4.57 2.19 -0.53
C VAL A 90 -3.58 2.70 0.52
N LEU A 91 -2.52 3.43 0.14
CA LEU A 91 -1.60 4.02 1.12
C LEU A 91 -2.29 5.08 1.97
N ASN A 92 -3.08 5.97 1.36
CA ASN A 92 -3.82 6.99 2.09
C ASN A 92 -4.87 6.37 3.00
N HIS A 93 -5.56 5.34 2.54
CA HIS A 93 -6.48 4.54 3.35
C HIS A 93 -5.77 3.91 4.55
N SER A 94 -4.62 3.28 4.35
CA SER A 94 -3.83 2.68 5.43
C SER A 94 -3.39 3.71 6.49
N LEU A 95 -3.02 4.92 6.07
CA LEU A 95 -2.71 6.02 6.99
C LEU A 95 -3.95 6.45 7.79
N GLU A 96 -5.11 6.59 7.15
CA GLU A 96 -6.36 6.94 7.82
C GLU A 96 -6.76 5.88 8.84
N VAL A 97 -6.71 4.59 8.46
CA VAL A 97 -6.99 3.47 9.36
C VAL A 97 -6.02 3.46 10.55
N ALA A 98 -4.74 3.72 10.32
CA ALA A 98 -3.74 3.83 11.40
C ALA A 98 -4.11 4.91 12.44
N TYR A 99 -4.51 6.08 11.99
CA TYR A 99 -4.93 7.17 12.88
C TYR A 99 -6.24 6.86 13.61
N LEU A 100 -7.21 6.28 12.93
CA LEU A 100 -8.47 5.86 13.55
C LEU A 100 -8.22 4.80 14.63
N CYS A 101 -7.40 3.80 14.36
CA CYS A 101 -7.00 2.80 15.34
C CYS A 101 -6.33 3.43 16.57
N ALA A 102 -5.40 4.36 16.35
CA ALA A 102 -4.72 5.03 17.46
C ALA A 102 -5.69 5.87 18.33
N MET A 103 -6.60 6.60 17.69
CA MET A 103 -7.61 7.38 18.41
C MET A 103 -8.54 6.49 19.23
N MET A 104 -9.09 5.44 18.63
CA MET A 104 -9.99 4.52 19.33
C MET A 104 -9.29 3.79 20.47
N ALA A 105 -8.04 3.34 20.29
CA ALA A 105 -7.26 2.73 21.36
C ALA A 105 -7.05 3.70 22.52
N SER A 106 -6.72 4.96 22.24
CA SER A 106 -6.54 5.99 23.27
C SER A 106 -7.83 6.28 24.04
N GLU A 107 -8.97 6.37 23.36
CA GLU A 107 -10.28 6.56 24.00
C GLU A 107 -10.67 5.38 24.93
N LEU A 108 -10.21 4.18 24.58
CA LEU A 108 -10.40 2.99 25.41
C LEU A 108 -9.36 2.86 26.53
N GLY A 109 -8.40 3.79 26.66
CA GLY A 109 -7.32 3.73 27.64
C GLY A 109 -6.29 2.65 27.35
N LEU A 110 -6.16 2.22 26.09
CA LEU A 110 -5.18 1.25 25.63
C LEU A 110 -3.96 1.94 25.02
N ASP A 111 -2.85 1.20 24.90
CA ASP A 111 -1.69 1.67 24.17
C ASP A 111 -2.05 1.84 22.67
N PRO A 112 -1.95 3.06 22.11
CA PRO A 112 -2.28 3.32 20.71
C PRO A 112 -1.24 2.80 19.72
N VAL A 113 -0.02 2.50 20.15
CA VAL A 113 1.10 2.16 19.26
C VAL A 113 0.85 0.86 18.50
N PRO A 114 0.49 -0.28 19.14
CA PRO A 114 0.19 -1.51 18.41
C PRO A 114 -1.01 -1.38 17.47
N ALA A 115 -2.07 -0.70 17.92
CA ALA A 115 -3.28 -0.51 17.10
C ALA A 115 -2.98 0.34 15.86
N LYS A 116 -2.20 1.41 15.99
CA LYS A 116 -1.76 2.25 14.89
C LYS A 116 -0.92 1.46 13.88
N ARG A 117 0.02 0.66 14.38
CA ARG A 117 0.90 -0.18 13.56
C ARG A 117 0.12 -1.22 12.77
N ALA A 118 -0.80 -1.92 13.42
CA ALA A 118 -1.68 -2.88 12.77
C ALA A 118 -2.55 -2.20 11.69
N GLY A 119 -3.13 -1.04 12.00
CA GLY A 119 -3.89 -0.26 11.04
C GLY A 119 -3.07 0.19 9.81
N LEU A 120 -1.81 0.60 10.00
CA LEU A 120 -0.93 0.96 8.89
C LEU A 120 -0.64 -0.23 7.96
N LEU A 121 -0.53 -1.42 8.52
CA LEU A 121 -0.11 -2.63 7.80
C LEU A 121 -1.26 -3.53 7.36
N HIS A 122 -2.52 -3.25 7.75
CA HIS A 122 -3.64 -4.18 7.51
C HIS A 122 -3.79 -4.58 6.05
N ASP A 123 -3.58 -3.65 5.14
CA ASP A 123 -3.74 -3.80 3.69
C ASP A 123 -2.42 -4.05 2.94
N ILE A 124 -1.31 -4.33 3.65
CA ILE A 124 0.02 -4.48 3.05
C ILE A 124 0.07 -5.55 1.95
N GLY A 125 -0.76 -6.58 2.05
CA GLY A 125 -0.87 -7.65 1.06
C GLY A 125 -1.33 -7.17 -0.31
N LYS A 126 -2.10 -6.09 -0.39
CA LYS A 126 -2.55 -5.49 -1.66
C LYS A 126 -1.41 -4.97 -2.54
N ALA A 127 -0.22 -4.79 -1.99
CA ALA A 127 0.96 -4.40 -2.76
C ALA A 127 1.48 -5.53 -3.67
N VAL A 128 1.15 -6.79 -3.37
CA VAL A 128 1.68 -7.99 -4.03
C VAL A 128 0.62 -9.05 -4.34
N ASP A 129 -0.66 -8.78 -4.12
CA ASP A 129 -1.77 -9.71 -4.35
C ASP A 129 -1.90 -10.16 -5.82
N HIS A 130 -1.34 -9.41 -6.75
CA HIS A 130 -1.28 -9.75 -8.17
C HIS A 130 -0.15 -10.75 -8.51
N GLU A 131 0.78 -10.98 -7.59
CA GLU A 131 1.91 -11.91 -7.74
C GLU A 131 1.70 -13.21 -6.94
N ILE A 132 0.81 -13.20 -5.93
CA ILE A 132 0.64 -14.28 -4.95
C ILE A 132 -0.84 -14.66 -4.87
N GLU A 133 -1.15 -15.95 -4.93
CA GLU A 133 -2.50 -16.45 -4.77
C GLU A 133 -2.94 -16.41 -3.30
N GLY A 134 -4.16 -15.92 -3.04
CA GLY A 134 -4.75 -15.85 -1.70
C GLY A 134 -5.43 -14.51 -1.42
N SER A 135 -6.05 -14.38 -0.25
CA SER A 135 -6.59 -13.10 0.21
C SER A 135 -5.45 -12.17 0.61
N HIS A 136 -5.62 -10.84 0.39
CA HIS A 136 -4.60 -9.87 0.79
C HIS A 136 -4.37 -9.85 2.31
N ALA A 137 -5.36 -10.26 3.13
CA ALA A 137 -5.22 -10.39 4.56
C ALA A 137 -4.21 -11.48 4.94
N VAL A 138 -4.35 -12.67 4.34
CA VAL A 138 -3.42 -13.79 4.55
C VAL A 138 -2.03 -13.46 4.01
N ILE A 139 -1.94 -12.92 2.78
CA ILE A 139 -0.67 -12.51 2.17
C ILE A 139 0.02 -11.45 3.05
N GLY A 140 -0.74 -10.46 3.54
CA GLY A 140 -0.24 -9.40 4.40
C GLY A 140 0.29 -9.93 5.74
N ALA A 141 -0.44 -10.84 6.36
CA ALA A 141 -0.02 -11.50 7.61
C ALA A 141 1.28 -12.31 7.42
N ASP A 142 1.41 -13.03 6.30
CA ASP A 142 2.63 -13.79 5.98
C ASP A 142 3.84 -12.87 5.75
N LEU A 143 3.65 -11.74 5.08
CA LEU A 143 4.69 -10.73 4.92
C LEU A 143 5.09 -10.13 6.28
N ALA A 144 4.12 -9.72 7.09
CA ALA A 144 4.38 -9.17 8.43
C ALA A 144 5.13 -10.16 9.31
N ARG A 145 4.71 -11.43 9.33
CA ARG A 145 5.38 -12.51 10.08
C ARG A 145 6.81 -12.75 9.59
N ARG A 146 7.01 -12.77 8.27
CA ARG A 146 8.33 -12.97 7.66
C ARG A 146 9.31 -11.86 8.02
N TYR A 147 8.83 -10.64 8.12
CA TYR A 147 9.66 -9.47 8.40
C TYR A 147 9.67 -9.03 9.86
N GLY A 148 9.23 -9.92 10.77
CA GLY A 148 9.47 -9.80 12.20
C GLY A 148 8.46 -8.93 12.96
N GLU A 149 7.27 -8.72 12.42
CA GLU A 149 6.19 -8.07 13.16
C GLU A 149 5.72 -8.95 14.34
N GLU A 150 5.29 -8.30 15.41
CA GLU A 150 4.77 -8.99 16.59
C GLU A 150 3.52 -9.83 16.26
N PRO A 151 3.31 -10.98 16.94
CA PRO A 151 2.15 -11.84 16.70
C PRO A 151 0.80 -11.12 16.79
N LEU A 152 0.67 -10.11 17.65
CA LEU A 152 -0.53 -9.28 17.79
C LEU A 152 -0.81 -8.50 16.48
N ILE A 153 0.22 -7.91 15.88
CA ILE A 153 0.10 -7.16 14.62
C ILE A 153 -0.23 -8.11 13.46
N VAL A 154 0.48 -9.22 13.38
CA VAL A 154 0.26 -10.26 12.36
C VAL A 154 -1.18 -10.76 12.41
N HIS A 155 -1.70 -11.06 13.60
CA HIS A 155 -3.06 -11.55 13.77
C HIS A 155 -4.10 -10.49 13.38
N ALA A 156 -3.89 -9.23 13.75
CA ALA A 156 -4.80 -8.14 13.37
C ALA A 156 -4.87 -7.95 11.84
N ILE A 157 -3.73 -8.10 11.14
CA ILE A 157 -3.70 -8.10 9.67
C ILE A 157 -4.51 -9.27 9.11
N GLU A 158 -4.34 -10.48 9.65
CA GLU A 158 -5.03 -11.69 9.17
C GLU A 158 -6.53 -11.66 9.44
N ALA A 159 -6.94 -11.07 10.59
CA ALA A 159 -8.32 -11.07 11.07
C ALA A 159 -9.20 -9.93 10.52
N HIS A 160 -8.64 -8.92 9.84
CA HIS A 160 -9.39 -7.70 9.53
C HIS A 160 -10.59 -7.92 8.60
N HIS A 161 -10.62 -9.01 7.84
CA HIS A 161 -11.78 -9.44 7.03
C HIS A 161 -12.45 -10.73 7.53
N ASN A 162 -12.18 -11.13 8.78
CA ASN A 162 -12.70 -12.37 9.39
C ASN A 162 -12.24 -13.66 8.69
N ASP A 163 -11.09 -13.65 8.00
CA ASP A 163 -10.46 -14.88 7.51
C ASP A 163 -10.04 -15.78 8.70
N VAL A 164 -9.75 -15.15 9.86
CA VAL A 164 -9.62 -15.78 11.17
C VAL A 164 -10.46 -15.03 12.20
N GLU A 165 -10.87 -15.70 13.28
CA GLU A 165 -11.63 -15.04 14.35
C GLU A 165 -10.78 -14.00 15.10
N PRO A 166 -11.28 -12.77 15.34
CA PRO A 166 -10.62 -11.79 16.19
C PRO A 166 -10.39 -12.35 17.60
N ASN A 167 -9.19 -12.18 18.13
CA ASN A 167 -8.83 -12.66 19.47
C ASN A 167 -8.26 -11.55 20.38
N SER A 168 -8.18 -10.33 19.85
CA SER A 168 -7.69 -9.16 20.58
C SER A 168 -8.54 -7.92 20.29
N VAL A 169 -8.44 -6.92 21.17
CA VAL A 169 -9.08 -5.62 20.94
C VAL A 169 -8.49 -4.94 19.70
N VAL A 170 -7.20 -5.11 19.45
CA VAL A 170 -6.54 -4.53 18.26
C VAL A 170 -7.17 -5.03 16.96
N ASP A 171 -7.52 -6.30 16.87
CA ASP A 171 -8.19 -6.88 15.69
C ASP A 171 -9.51 -6.18 15.43
N VAL A 172 -10.32 -5.99 16.48
CA VAL A 172 -11.63 -5.30 16.38
C VAL A 172 -11.46 -3.84 16.02
N LEU A 173 -10.45 -3.17 16.56
CA LEU A 173 -10.16 -1.77 16.22
C LEU A 173 -9.77 -1.62 14.74
N VAL A 174 -8.97 -2.52 14.20
CA VAL A 174 -8.60 -2.50 12.77
C VAL A 174 -9.82 -2.72 11.89
N GLN A 175 -10.67 -3.71 12.21
CA GLN A 175 -11.93 -3.95 11.47
C GLN A 175 -12.85 -2.72 11.47
N ALA A 176 -13.03 -2.11 12.65
CA ALA A 176 -13.88 -0.92 12.79
C ALA A 176 -13.31 0.28 12.03
N ALA A 177 -12.00 0.51 12.12
CA ALA A 177 -11.31 1.62 11.46
C ALA A 177 -11.35 1.48 9.93
N ASP A 178 -11.10 0.26 9.42
CA ASP A 178 -11.19 -0.05 7.99
C ASP A 178 -12.61 0.22 7.47
N ALA A 179 -13.63 -0.31 8.15
CA ALA A 179 -15.03 -0.09 7.76
C ALA A 179 -15.43 1.39 7.77
N VAL A 180 -15.00 2.17 8.75
CA VAL A 180 -15.27 3.61 8.85
C VAL A 180 -14.59 4.38 7.73
N SER A 181 -13.31 4.10 7.45
CA SER A 181 -12.55 4.73 6.38
C SER A 181 -13.15 4.41 5.00
N ALA A 182 -13.54 3.15 4.77
CA ALA A 182 -14.14 2.72 3.50
C ALA A 182 -15.54 3.32 3.27
N ALA A 183 -16.31 3.61 4.33
CA ALA A 183 -17.66 4.16 4.25
C ALA A 183 -17.71 5.68 4.10
N ARG A 184 -16.58 6.38 4.14
CA ARG A 184 -16.53 7.84 4.08
C ARG A 184 -16.99 8.35 2.71
N PRO A 185 -17.94 9.34 2.66
CA PRO A 185 -18.36 9.96 1.39
C PRO A 185 -17.17 10.62 0.67
N GLY A 186 -16.99 10.30 -0.61
CA GLY A 186 -15.92 10.85 -1.44
C GLY A 186 -14.55 10.17 -1.25
N ALA A 187 -14.55 9.03 -0.60
CA ALA A 187 -13.37 8.16 -0.50
C ALA A 187 -13.16 7.39 -1.80
#